data_c4c0c7114ac2d657d0cc2bcd383ea851
#
_entry.id   c4c0c7114ac2d657d0cc2bcd383ea851
#
_cell.length_a   1.000
_cell.length_b   1.000
_cell.length_c   1.000
_cell.angle_alpha   90.00
_cell.angle_beta   90.00
_cell.angle_gamma   90.00
#
_symmetry.space_group_name_H-M   'P 1'
#
loop_
_entity.id
_entity.type
_entity.pdbx_description
1 polymer ?
#
loop_
_entity_poly.entity_id
_entity_poly.type
_entity_poly.pdbx_seq_one_letter_code
_entity_poly.pdbx_strand_id
1 'polypeptide(L)'
;VSGTGNYMYTETSGIGSNKTAELKSYCIDASAVTNPALGFYYHMFGATQGTLQVNINGDSAWSMTGDQGDQWYQAQVDLSAYAGGNILVQFWGFTGTSFTSDMAIDEVSVSSGLVAGCTDPIAINYDSTAVIDDGSCLYVMGCTNPAYANYDPLATMDDGSCAGCTGNSVAIEMFDSFGDGWNGNTYTITDSTGCLLYTSPSPRDSSK
;
A
#
# COMPACT_ATOMS: atom_id res chain seq x y z
N VAL A 1 -16.01 -8.37 -6.87
CA VAL A 1 -17.17 -9.27 -7.15
C VAL A 1 -16.74 -10.28 -8.18
N SER A 2 -16.95 -11.56 -7.88
CA SER A 2 -16.47 -12.68 -8.70
C SER A 2 -17.07 -12.74 -10.12
N GLY A 3 -18.13 -11.97 -10.39
CA GLY A 3 -18.86 -11.96 -11.66
C GLY A 3 -19.70 -13.21 -11.93
N THR A 4 -19.75 -14.14 -10.99
CA THR A 4 -20.55 -15.35 -11.05
C THR A 4 -21.27 -15.56 -9.73
N GLY A 5 -22.58 -15.60 -9.72
CA GLY A 5 -23.37 -15.78 -8.51
C GLY A 5 -24.55 -14.81 -8.44
N ASN A 6 -25.19 -14.79 -7.27
CA ASN A 6 -26.32 -13.93 -6.98
C ASN A 6 -25.93 -12.95 -5.87
N TYR A 7 -26.35 -11.72 -5.99
CA TYR A 7 -26.23 -10.70 -4.95
C TYR A 7 -27.58 -10.40 -4.31
N MET A 8 -27.60 -9.81 -3.14
CA MET A 8 -28.79 -9.31 -2.47
C MET A 8 -29.02 -7.85 -2.82
N TYR A 9 -30.25 -7.47 -3.13
CA TYR A 9 -30.56 -6.08 -3.43
C TYR A 9 -31.94 -5.68 -2.91
N THR A 10 -32.14 -4.37 -2.75
CA THR A 10 -33.45 -3.79 -2.48
C THR A 10 -34.12 -3.48 -3.83
N GLU A 11 -35.36 -3.91 -4.00
CA GLU A 11 -36.18 -3.57 -5.18
C GLU A 11 -37.13 -2.44 -4.81
N THR A 12 -36.97 -1.29 -5.45
CA THR A 12 -37.78 -0.09 -5.17
C THR A 12 -38.87 0.18 -6.17
N SER A 13 -38.86 -0.55 -7.30
CA SER A 13 -39.86 -0.40 -8.34
C SER A 13 -41.24 -0.86 -7.83
N GLY A 14 -42.22 0.04 -7.85
CA GLY A 14 -43.60 -0.26 -7.51
C GLY A 14 -43.91 -0.34 -6.02
N ILE A 15 -42.94 -0.19 -5.11
CA ILE A 15 -43.18 -0.25 -3.64
C ILE A 15 -43.25 1.14 -2.98
N GLY A 16 -43.04 2.21 -3.73
CA GLY A 16 -43.02 3.58 -3.25
C GLY A 16 -41.67 3.99 -2.63
N SER A 17 -41.56 5.27 -2.33
CA SER A 17 -40.34 5.90 -1.79
C SER A 17 -40.22 5.75 -0.26
N ASN A 18 -39.02 6.00 0.26
CA ASN A 18 -38.69 6.06 1.68
C ASN A 18 -39.07 4.76 2.44
N LYS A 19 -38.68 3.64 1.89
CA LYS A 19 -38.86 2.31 2.52
C LYS A 19 -37.56 1.86 3.17
N THR A 20 -37.72 0.93 4.10
CA THR A 20 -36.60 0.28 4.78
C THR A 20 -36.61 -1.21 4.50
N ALA A 21 -35.42 -1.76 4.29
CA ALA A 21 -35.18 -3.19 4.22
C ALA A 21 -34.09 -3.56 5.23
N GLU A 22 -34.25 -4.70 5.88
CA GLU A 22 -33.23 -5.23 6.80
C GLU A 22 -32.79 -6.61 6.35
N LEU A 23 -31.49 -6.83 6.29
CA LEU A 23 -30.87 -8.14 6.20
C LEU A 23 -30.05 -8.35 7.48
N LYS A 24 -30.32 -9.45 8.17
CA LYS A 24 -29.74 -9.75 9.46
C LYS A 24 -29.03 -11.10 9.44
N SER A 25 -27.81 -11.15 9.97
CA SER A 25 -27.10 -12.41 10.13
C SER A 25 -27.68 -13.24 11.28
N TYR A 26 -27.34 -14.52 11.34
CA TYR A 26 -27.33 -15.23 12.60
C TYR A 26 -26.23 -14.69 13.50
N CYS A 27 -26.25 -15.08 14.77
CA CYS A 27 -25.19 -14.77 15.70
C CYS A 27 -23.87 -15.43 15.22
N ILE A 28 -22.85 -14.62 14.98
CA ILE A 28 -21.54 -15.06 14.51
C ILE A 28 -20.63 -15.17 15.73
N ASP A 29 -20.10 -16.35 15.98
CA ASP A 29 -19.09 -16.55 17.03
C ASP A 29 -17.72 -16.07 16.53
N ALA A 30 -17.25 -14.96 17.08
CA ALA A 30 -15.93 -14.40 16.79
C ALA A 30 -14.87 -14.72 17.86
N SER A 31 -15.14 -15.70 18.74
CA SER A 31 -14.25 -16.04 19.85
C SER A 31 -12.87 -16.51 19.42
N ALA A 32 -12.75 -17.12 18.23
CA ALA A 32 -11.49 -17.60 17.65
C ALA A 32 -10.91 -16.66 16.59
N VAL A 33 -11.55 -15.52 16.33
CA VAL A 33 -11.10 -14.59 15.27
C VAL A 33 -10.31 -13.46 15.92
N THR A 34 -9.04 -13.37 15.57
CA THR A 34 -8.17 -12.25 15.96
C THR A 34 -8.44 -11.05 15.04
N ASN A 35 -8.63 -9.87 15.64
CA ASN A 35 -8.95 -8.64 14.91
C ASN A 35 -10.05 -8.85 13.86
N PRO A 36 -11.28 -9.22 14.25
CA PRO A 36 -12.35 -9.49 13.30
C PRO A 36 -12.70 -8.25 12.48
N ALA A 37 -12.97 -8.46 11.19
CA ALA A 37 -13.48 -7.44 10.29
C ALA A 37 -14.63 -8.00 9.44
N LEU A 38 -15.63 -7.15 9.17
CA LEU A 38 -16.67 -7.41 8.20
C LEU A 38 -16.24 -6.85 6.86
N GLY A 39 -16.09 -7.72 5.86
CA GLY A 39 -15.88 -7.34 4.45
C GLY A 39 -17.15 -7.57 3.63
N PHE A 40 -17.45 -6.67 2.71
CA PHE A 40 -18.53 -6.83 1.74
C PHE A 40 -18.35 -5.92 0.53
N TYR A 41 -19.01 -6.25 -0.57
CA TYR A 41 -19.16 -5.33 -1.70
C TYR A 41 -20.53 -4.69 -1.67
N TYR A 42 -20.61 -3.44 -2.13
CA TYR A 42 -21.88 -2.73 -2.29
C TYR A 42 -21.95 -2.00 -3.64
N HIS A 43 -23.17 -1.83 -4.13
CA HIS A 43 -23.47 -1.09 -5.34
C HIS A 43 -24.67 -0.18 -5.05
N MET A 44 -24.51 1.11 -5.34
CA MET A 44 -25.53 2.14 -5.12
C MET A 44 -25.50 3.11 -6.30
N PHE A 45 -26.32 2.85 -7.32
CA PHE A 45 -26.37 3.65 -8.53
C PHE A 45 -27.77 4.21 -8.77
N GLY A 46 -27.85 5.52 -8.92
CA GLY A 46 -29.09 6.20 -9.28
C GLY A 46 -29.28 7.52 -8.56
N ALA A 47 -29.84 8.49 -9.26
CA ALA A 47 -29.95 9.89 -8.82
C ALA A 47 -30.77 10.10 -7.52
N THR A 48 -31.56 9.12 -7.09
CA THR A 48 -32.40 9.20 -5.91
C THR A 48 -32.03 8.16 -4.84
N GLN A 49 -30.76 7.74 -4.86
CA GLN A 49 -30.24 6.79 -3.87
C GLN A 49 -30.46 7.26 -2.43
N GLY A 50 -30.77 6.27 -1.59
CA GLY A 50 -30.93 6.48 -0.16
C GLY A 50 -29.65 6.19 0.62
N THR A 51 -29.77 5.45 1.73
CA THR A 51 -28.67 5.13 2.62
C THR A 51 -28.58 3.63 2.82
N LEU A 52 -27.40 3.06 2.64
CA LEU A 52 -27.03 1.74 3.11
C LEU A 52 -26.27 1.89 4.44
N GLN A 53 -26.71 1.20 5.47
CA GLN A 53 -26.13 1.25 6.81
C GLN A 53 -25.83 -0.16 7.31
N VAL A 54 -24.72 -0.31 8.02
CA VAL A 54 -24.35 -1.52 8.74
C VAL A 54 -24.38 -1.26 10.24
N ASN A 55 -25.12 -2.06 10.95
CA ASN A 55 -25.13 -2.08 12.41
C ASN A 55 -24.49 -3.36 12.92
N ILE A 56 -23.75 -3.23 14.00
CA ILE A 56 -23.14 -4.34 14.73
C ILE A 56 -23.68 -4.36 16.16
N ASN A 57 -24.33 -5.46 16.52
CA ASN A 57 -24.99 -5.61 17.82
C ASN A 57 -25.99 -4.49 18.14
N GLY A 58 -26.54 -3.86 17.10
CA GLY A 58 -27.50 -2.74 17.22
C GLY A 58 -26.88 -1.35 17.05
N ASP A 59 -25.57 -1.21 17.18
CA ASP A 59 -24.87 0.07 17.03
C ASP A 59 -24.47 0.30 15.57
N SER A 60 -24.62 1.53 15.09
CA SER A 60 -24.21 1.91 13.72
C SER A 60 -22.69 1.90 13.60
N ALA A 61 -22.16 1.07 12.69
CA ALA A 61 -20.74 0.90 12.49
C ALA A 61 -20.25 1.46 11.14
N TRP A 62 -21.13 1.51 10.14
CA TRP A 62 -20.79 2.05 8.81
C TRP A 62 -22.04 2.52 8.10
N SER A 63 -21.90 3.53 7.22
CA SER A 63 -22.99 3.95 6.35
C SER A 63 -22.49 4.63 5.09
N MET A 64 -23.26 4.50 3.98
CA MET A 64 -23.03 5.16 2.71
C MET A 64 -24.36 5.74 2.21
N THR A 65 -24.35 6.97 1.72
CA THR A 65 -25.54 7.68 1.27
C THR A 65 -25.36 8.26 -0.12
N GLY A 66 -26.41 8.19 -0.92
CA GLY A 66 -26.47 8.79 -2.25
C GLY A 66 -25.85 7.93 -3.35
N ASP A 67 -25.84 8.49 -4.55
CA ASP A 67 -25.34 7.85 -5.76
C ASP A 67 -23.83 7.66 -5.71
N GLN A 68 -23.37 6.43 -5.87
CA GLN A 68 -21.95 6.06 -5.89
C GLN A 68 -21.44 5.74 -7.31
N GLY A 69 -22.31 5.88 -8.31
CA GLY A 69 -21.99 5.49 -9.68
C GLY A 69 -22.23 4.01 -9.95
N ASP A 70 -22.20 3.64 -11.23
CA ASP A 70 -22.49 2.28 -11.73
C ASP A 70 -21.24 1.37 -11.57
N GLN A 71 -20.87 1.09 -10.34
CA GLN A 71 -19.77 0.19 -10.02
C GLN A 71 -19.90 -0.40 -8.62
N TRP A 72 -19.27 -1.55 -8.42
CA TRP A 72 -19.15 -2.17 -7.11
C TRP A 72 -17.97 -1.61 -6.33
N TYR A 73 -18.21 -1.29 -5.07
CA TYR A 73 -17.19 -0.86 -4.11
C TYR A 73 -17.01 -1.90 -3.04
N GLN A 74 -15.79 -2.08 -2.59
CA GLN A 74 -15.50 -2.87 -1.41
C GLN A 74 -15.57 -1.99 -0.16
N ALA A 75 -16.23 -2.47 0.88
CA ALA A 75 -16.25 -1.88 2.19
C ALA A 75 -15.72 -2.86 3.23
N GLN A 76 -15.10 -2.30 4.27
CA GLN A 76 -14.64 -3.05 5.43
C GLN A 76 -14.99 -2.30 6.71
N VAL A 77 -15.42 -3.04 7.71
CA VAL A 77 -15.77 -2.51 9.02
C VAL A 77 -14.95 -3.22 10.07
N ASP A 78 -14.19 -2.45 10.83
CA ASP A 78 -13.41 -2.97 11.96
C ASP A 78 -14.36 -3.48 13.06
N LEU A 79 -14.19 -4.72 13.43
CA LEU A 79 -14.94 -5.39 14.48
C LEU A 79 -14.07 -5.75 15.70
N SER A 80 -12.88 -5.20 15.80
CA SER A 80 -11.90 -5.51 16.88
C SER A 80 -12.48 -5.27 18.28
N ALA A 81 -13.37 -4.27 18.42
CA ALA A 81 -14.10 -4.02 19.67
C ALA A 81 -15.03 -5.17 20.10
N TYR A 82 -15.34 -6.09 19.19
CA TYR A 82 -16.22 -7.25 19.43
C TYR A 82 -15.43 -8.58 19.42
N ALA A 83 -14.09 -8.53 19.37
CA ALA A 83 -13.23 -9.71 19.38
C ALA A 83 -13.49 -10.55 20.65
N GLY A 84 -13.52 -11.88 20.50
CA GLY A 84 -13.77 -12.79 21.59
C GLY A 84 -15.25 -12.92 22.01
N GLY A 85 -16.16 -12.26 21.32
CA GLY A 85 -17.58 -12.25 21.58
C GLY A 85 -18.44 -12.71 20.40
N ASN A 86 -19.74 -12.55 20.57
CA ASN A 86 -20.72 -12.80 19.52
C ASN A 86 -21.02 -11.52 18.75
N ILE A 87 -21.12 -11.63 17.44
CA ILE A 87 -21.38 -10.52 16.53
C ILE A 87 -22.69 -10.78 15.79
N LEU A 88 -23.54 -9.77 15.78
CA LEU A 88 -24.76 -9.72 14.99
C LEU A 88 -24.62 -8.60 13.98
N VAL A 89 -24.59 -8.95 12.70
CA VAL A 89 -24.49 -7.99 11.59
C VAL A 89 -25.88 -7.71 11.04
N GLN A 90 -26.21 -6.44 10.88
CA GLN A 90 -27.48 -5.99 10.29
C GLN A 90 -27.16 -4.98 9.18
N PHE A 91 -27.59 -5.28 7.95
CA PHE A 91 -27.61 -4.33 6.85
C PHE A 91 -28.98 -3.69 6.78
N TRP A 92 -29.03 -2.38 6.80
CA TRP A 92 -30.23 -1.58 6.63
C TRP A 92 -30.16 -0.80 5.33
N GLY A 93 -31.10 -1.04 4.44
CA GLY A 93 -31.31 -0.24 3.24
C GLY A 93 -32.44 0.75 3.48
N PHE A 94 -32.14 2.03 3.49
CA PHE A 94 -33.14 3.12 3.50
C PHE A 94 -33.27 3.62 2.06
N THR A 95 -34.35 3.27 1.36
CA THR A 95 -34.51 3.69 -0.03
C THR A 95 -34.78 5.17 -0.14
N GLY A 96 -34.39 5.76 -1.26
CA GLY A 96 -34.63 7.17 -1.53
C GLY A 96 -36.03 7.45 -2.05
N THR A 97 -36.17 8.49 -2.85
CA THR A 97 -37.46 9.06 -3.22
C THR A 97 -38.08 8.50 -4.52
N SER A 98 -37.39 7.62 -5.23
CA SER A 98 -37.83 7.08 -6.53
C SER A 98 -37.32 5.66 -6.75
N PHE A 99 -37.77 5.04 -7.83
CA PHE A 99 -37.39 3.69 -8.28
C PHE A 99 -35.91 3.52 -8.61
N THR A 100 -35.14 4.61 -8.74
CA THR A 100 -33.70 4.57 -8.97
C THR A 100 -32.90 4.58 -7.65
N SER A 101 -33.42 3.95 -6.61
CA SER A 101 -32.79 3.86 -5.29
C SER A 101 -32.50 2.41 -4.87
N ASP A 102 -32.34 1.52 -5.81
CA ASP A 102 -31.91 0.16 -5.53
C ASP A 102 -30.48 0.13 -5.06
N MET A 103 -30.22 -0.63 -4.02
CA MET A 103 -28.90 -0.85 -3.50
C MET A 103 -28.64 -2.34 -3.33
N ALA A 104 -27.43 -2.76 -3.60
CA ALA A 104 -27.06 -4.17 -3.57
C ALA A 104 -25.82 -4.41 -2.70
N ILE A 105 -25.75 -5.61 -2.13
CA ILE A 105 -24.58 -6.11 -1.39
C ILE A 105 -24.21 -7.51 -1.90
N ASP A 106 -22.92 -7.85 -1.81
CA ASP A 106 -22.39 -9.15 -2.21
C ASP A 106 -21.12 -9.50 -1.41
N GLU A 107 -20.72 -10.77 -1.47
CA GLU A 107 -19.50 -11.32 -0.88
C GLU A 107 -19.31 -10.94 0.60
N VAL A 108 -20.40 -10.98 1.38
CA VAL A 108 -20.36 -10.64 2.82
C VAL A 108 -19.60 -11.70 3.58
N SER A 109 -18.56 -11.29 4.32
CA SER A 109 -17.74 -12.19 5.13
C SER A 109 -17.29 -11.52 6.43
N VAL A 110 -17.15 -12.34 7.48
CA VAL A 110 -16.41 -11.95 8.68
C VAL A 110 -15.16 -12.81 8.76
N SER A 111 -14.02 -12.18 8.77
CA SER A 111 -12.72 -12.85 8.78
C SER A 111 -11.81 -12.20 9.83
N SER A 112 -10.65 -12.82 10.09
CA SER A 112 -9.58 -12.13 10.81
C SER A 112 -9.24 -10.87 10.03
N GLY A 113 -9.32 -9.76 10.74
CA GLY A 113 -9.34 -8.43 10.16
C GLY A 113 -8.03 -8.02 9.56
N LEU A 114 -8.11 -6.89 8.95
CA LEU A 114 -6.97 -6.18 8.43
C LEU A 114 -5.97 -5.92 9.55
N VAL A 115 -4.83 -6.53 9.46
CA VAL A 115 -3.68 -6.13 10.27
C VAL A 115 -3.16 -4.84 9.63
N ALA A 116 -3.32 -3.73 10.32
CA ALA A 116 -2.68 -2.48 9.95
C ALA A 116 -1.23 -2.51 10.45
N GLY A 117 -0.32 -2.10 9.62
CA GLY A 117 1.10 -2.09 9.90
C GLY A 117 1.90 -1.69 8.66
N CYS A 118 3.20 -1.68 8.76
CA CYS A 118 4.04 -1.37 7.62
C CYS A 118 4.02 -2.50 6.58
N THR A 119 3.54 -2.20 5.37
CA THR A 119 3.46 -3.17 4.26
C THR A 119 4.65 -3.13 3.31
N ASP A 120 5.64 -2.25 3.55
CA ASP A 120 6.83 -2.14 2.70
C ASP A 120 7.93 -3.10 3.16
N PRO A 121 8.32 -4.11 2.32
CA PRO A 121 9.33 -5.10 2.68
C PRO A 121 10.73 -4.53 2.94
N ILE A 122 11.03 -3.29 2.50
CA ILE A 122 12.32 -2.64 2.74
C ILE A 122 12.36 -1.86 4.04
N ALA A 123 11.23 -1.64 4.69
CA ALA A 123 11.18 -0.99 6.01
C ALA A 123 11.69 -1.92 7.11
N ILE A 124 12.34 -1.36 8.12
CA ILE A 124 12.90 -2.13 9.24
C ILE A 124 11.83 -2.73 10.16
N ASN A 125 10.61 -2.18 10.13
CA ASN A 125 9.45 -2.65 10.87
C ASN A 125 8.39 -3.26 9.95
N TYR A 126 8.79 -3.82 8.81
CA TYR A 126 7.88 -4.55 7.92
C TYR A 126 7.11 -5.62 8.67
N ASP A 127 5.79 -5.61 8.53
CA ASP A 127 4.91 -6.64 9.06
C ASP A 127 4.31 -7.45 7.90
N SER A 128 4.78 -8.67 7.71
CA SER A 128 4.30 -9.57 6.65
C SER A 128 2.83 -9.98 6.81
N THR A 129 2.22 -9.70 7.96
CA THR A 129 0.80 -9.97 8.23
C THR A 129 -0.08 -8.75 7.96
N ALA A 130 0.53 -7.56 7.84
CA ALA A 130 -0.18 -6.34 7.50
C ALA A 130 -0.72 -6.40 6.07
N VAL A 131 -1.97 -6.02 5.91
CA VAL A 131 -2.67 -5.89 4.62
C VAL A 131 -3.12 -4.47 4.35
N ILE A 132 -3.01 -3.59 5.35
CA ILE A 132 -3.21 -2.14 5.22
C ILE A 132 -1.96 -1.45 5.74
N ASP A 133 -1.41 -0.56 4.92
CA ASP A 133 -0.36 0.35 5.36
C ASP A 133 -0.98 1.43 6.27
N ASP A 134 -0.50 1.49 7.51
CA ASP A 134 -0.91 2.48 8.50
C ASP A 134 0.00 3.71 8.54
N GLY A 135 0.98 3.79 7.63
CA GLY A 135 1.98 4.83 7.57
C GLY A 135 3.08 4.72 8.63
N SER A 136 3.16 3.59 9.32
CA SER A 136 4.16 3.36 10.39
C SER A 136 5.52 2.91 9.88
N CYS A 137 5.72 2.79 8.56
CA CYS A 137 6.97 2.31 7.98
C CYS A 137 8.16 3.15 8.42
N LEU A 138 9.17 2.49 8.96
CA LEU A 138 10.43 3.10 9.41
C LEU A 138 11.57 2.68 8.50
N TYR A 139 12.42 3.65 8.15
CA TYR A 139 13.56 3.43 7.27
C TYR A 139 14.85 3.91 7.93
N VAL A 140 15.94 3.22 7.68
CA VAL A 140 17.28 3.74 7.97
C VAL A 140 17.74 4.52 6.75
N MET A 141 17.92 5.82 6.93
CA MET A 141 18.38 6.73 5.87
C MET A 141 19.90 6.69 5.77
N GLY A 142 20.41 6.61 4.56
CA GLY A 142 21.85 6.60 4.32
C GLY A 142 22.19 6.23 2.88
N CYS A 143 23.48 6.17 2.56
CA CYS A 143 23.94 5.76 1.23
C CYS A 143 23.76 4.25 1.03
N THR A 144 22.86 3.85 0.14
CA THR A 144 22.55 2.44 -0.17
C THR A 144 23.45 1.83 -1.27
N ASN A 145 24.31 2.61 -1.89
CA ASN A 145 25.15 2.14 -2.99
C ASN A 145 26.54 1.72 -2.48
N PRO A 146 26.91 0.42 -2.57
CA PRO A 146 28.16 -0.11 -2.06
C PRO A 146 29.41 0.39 -2.82
N ALA A 147 29.23 1.10 -3.94
CA ALA A 147 30.36 1.70 -4.67
C ALA A 147 30.86 3.01 -4.05
N TYR A 148 30.19 3.54 -3.07
CA TYR A 148 30.56 4.80 -2.40
C TYR A 148 31.21 4.56 -1.04
N ALA A 149 32.13 5.47 -0.69
CA ALA A 149 32.93 5.35 0.54
C ALA A 149 32.11 5.44 1.84
N ASN A 150 30.98 6.15 1.77
CA ASN A 150 30.05 6.29 2.88
C ASN A 150 28.84 5.35 2.76
N TYR A 151 29.01 4.22 2.07
CA TYR A 151 27.99 3.18 2.04
C TYR A 151 27.63 2.72 3.45
N ASP A 152 26.34 2.74 3.74
CA ASP A 152 25.79 2.19 4.98
C ASP A 152 25.04 0.89 4.68
N PRO A 153 25.57 -0.28 5.07
CA PRO A 153 24.90 -1.55 4.83
C PRO A 153 23.59 -1.73 5.61
N LEU A 154 23.31 -0.84 6.57
CA LEU A 154 22.05 -0.82 7.32
C LEU A 154 21.01 0.12 6.72
N ALA A 155 21.42 1.00 5.81
CA ALA A 155 20.48 1.90 5.13
C ALA A 155 19.48 1.12 4.29
N THR A 156 18.19 1.39 4.49
CA THR A 156 17.09 0.82 3.73
C THR A 156 16.52 1.80 2.71
N MET A 157 16.85 3.10 2.85
CA MET A 157 16.44 4.15 1.93
C MET A 157 17.60 5.10 1.64
N ASP A 158 17.84 5.37 0.36
CA ASP A 158 18.87 6.34 -0.04
C ASP A 158 18.39 7.77 0.27
N ASP A 159 19.20 8.49 1.03
CA ASP A 159 18.95 9.89 1.41
C ASP A 159 19.68 10.89 0.50
N GLY A 160 20.30 10.40 -0.57
CA GLY A 160 21.10 11.20 -1.49
C GLY A 160 22.48 11.56 -0.92
N SER A 161 22.86 11.00 0.22
CA SER A 161 24.15 11.27 0.86
C SER A 161 25.31 10.49 0.21
N CYS A 162 25.02 9.59 -0.75
CA CYS A 162 26.08 8.86 -1.44
C CYS A 162 27.12 9.82 -1.99
N ALA A 163 28.26 9.89 -1.31
CA ALA A 163 29.37 10.74 -1.69
C ALA A 163 30.54 9.90 -2.20
N GLY A 164 31.01 10.26 -3.35
CA GLY A 164 32.34 9.81 -3.80
C GLY A 164 33.38 10.25 -2.79
N CYS A 165 34.59 9.76 -2.92
CA CYS A 165 35.68 10.13 -2.04
C CYS A 165 35.79 11.65 -1.94
N THR A 166 35.60 12.20 -0.75
CA THR A 166 35.85 13.62 -0.47
C THR A 166 37.36 13.80 -0.30
N GLY A 167 38.04 14.18 -1.32
CA GLY A 167 39.47 14.46 -1.31
C GLY A 167 39.79 15.76 -2.05
N ASN A 168 40.93 16.33 -1.75
CA ASN A 168 41.46 17.42 -2.54
C ASN A 168 41.72 16.92 -3.96
N SER A 169 41.42 17.73 -4.98
CA SER A 169 41.77 17.41 -6.36
C SER A 169 43.27 17.24 -6.49
N VAL A 170 43.70 16.10 -6.99
CA VAL A 170 45.10 15.84 -7.31
C VAL A 170 45.26 15.94 -8.82
N ALA A 171 46.10 16.84 -9.28
CA ALA A 171 46.50 16.89 -10.67
C ALA A 171 47.72 15.98 -10.84
N ILE A 172 47.62 15.01 -11.75
CA ILE A 172 48.74 14.11 -12.10
C ILE A 172 49.12 14.42 -13.53
N GLU A 173 50.32 14.94 -13.67
CA GLU A 173 50.97 15.10 -14.99
C GLU A 173 51.80 13.86 -15.29
N MET A 174 51.55 13.24 -16.43
CA MET A 174 52.27 12.06 -16.86
C MET A 174 53.00 12.38 -18.13
N PHE A 175 54.30 12.08 -18.12
CA PHE A 175 55.18 12.31 -19.26
C PHE A 175 55.56 10.99 -19.91
N ASP A 176 55.26 10.87 -21.18
CA ASP A 176 55.72 9.79 -22.03
C ASP A 176 56.90 10.31 -22.89
N SER A 177 58.11 9.96 -22.48
CA SER A 177 59.33 10.44 -23.15
C SER A 177 59.58 9.82 -24.52
N PHE A 178 58.91 8.74 -24.87
CA PHE A 178 59.04 8.07 -26.16
C PHE A 178 57.90 8.42 -27.11
N GLY A 179 56.77 8.95 -26.59
CA GLY A 179 55.61 9.35 -27.38
C GLY A 179 54.85 8.18 -28.01
N ASP A 180 55.05 6.96 -27.52
CA ASP A 180 54.43 5.75 -28.04
C ASP A 180 53.21 5.32 -27.20
N GLY A 181 52.81 6.13 -26.21
CA GLY A 181 51.74 5.84 -25.28
C GLY A 181 52.18 4.88 -24.19
N TRP A 182 51.25 4.51 -23.32
CA TRP A 182 51.57 3.71 -22.14
C TRP A 182 51.40 2.20 -22.38
N ASN A 183 51.42 1.78 -23.65
CA ASN A 183 51.43 0.37 -24.07
C ASN A 183 50.34 -0.49 -23.41
N GLY A 184 49.15 0.08 -23.21
CA GLY A 184 48.01 -0.62 -22.63
C GLY A 184 48.04 -0.69 -21.09
N ASN A 185 49.03 -0.11 -20.42
CA ASN A 185 49.06 -0.05 -18.99
C ASN A 185 47.98 0.91 -18.47
N THR A 186 47.39 0.56 -17.34
CA THR A 186 46.41 1.39 -16.59
C THR A 186 46.97 1.72 -15.24
N TYR A 187 46.50 2.81 -14.64
CA TYR A 187 46.81 3.13 -13.27
C TYR A 187 45.53 3.43 -12.52
N THR A 188 45.56 3.18 -11.25
CA THR A 188 44.45 3.42 -10.34
C THR A 188 44.96 4.30 -9.20
N ILE A 189 44.25 5.36 -8.90
CA ILE A 189 44.55 6.25 -7.79
C ILE A 189 43.49 6.04 -6.74
N THR A 190 43.95 5.74 -5.52
CA THR A 190 43.11 5.60 -4.35
C THR A 190 43.60 6.54 -3.27
N ASP A 191 42.70 6.96 -2.38
CA ASP A 191 43.12 7.66 -1.15
C ASP A 191 43.67 6.69 -0.08
N SER A 192 44.04 7.21 1.08
CA SER A 192 44.59 6.41 2.18
C SER A 192 43.58 5.41 2.79
N THR A 193 42.30 5.53 2.46
CA THR A 193 41.22 4.61 2.88
C THR A 193 40.89 3.57 1.84
N GLY A 194 41.55 3.62 0.67
CA GLY A 194 41.30 2.71 -0.45
C GLY A 194 40.15 3.17 -1.38
N CYS A 195 39.63 4.38 -1.17
CA CYS A 195 38.61 4.93 -2.05
C CYS A 195 39.20 5.24 -3.42
N LEU A 196 38.55 4.72 -4.48
CA LEU A 196 38.96 4.93 -5.86
C LEU A 196 38.72 6.39 -6.28
N LEU A 197 39.78 7.12 -6.56
CA LEU A 197 39.72 8.50 -7.05
C LEU A 197 39.64 8.56 -8.56
N TYR A 198 40.40 7.70 -9.25
CA TYR A 198 40.48 7.70 -10.70
C TYR A 198 41.02 6.38 -11.25
N THR A 199 40.48 5.92 -12.38
CA THR A 199 41.05 4.86 -13.22
C THR A 199 41.18 5.37 -14.63
N SER A 200 42.38 5.39 -15.15
CA SER A 200 42.63 5.82 -16.54
C SER A 200 42.73 4.64 -17.50
N PRO A 201 42.09 4.69 -18.65
CA PRO A 201 42.62 3.97 -19.80
C PRO A 201 43.96 4.55 -20.19
N SER A 202 44.83 3.74 -20.77
CA SER A 202 46.10 4.20 -21.33
C SER A 202 45.90 5.48 -22.16
N PRO A 203 46.68 6.55 -21.92
CA PRO A 203 46.63 7.75 -22.75
C PRO A 203 46.87 7.37 -24.21
N ARG A 204 46.00 7.80 -25.12
CA ARG A 204 46.28 7.71 -26.54
C ARG A 204 47.20 8.87 -26.90
N ASP A 205 48.26 8.58 -27.56
CA ASP A 205 49.09 9.61 -28.20
C ASP A 205 48.22 10.42 -29.19
N SER A 206 48.05 11.70 -28.90
CA SER A 206 47.32 12.64 -29.76
C SER A 206 48.19 13.31 -30.81
N SER A 207 49.42 12.86 -30.97
CA SER A 207 50.44 13.48 -31.85
C SER A 207 50.61 12.80 -33.18
N LYS A 208 49.53 12.17 -33.75
CA LYS A 208 49.55 11.73 -35.16
C LYS A 208 48.43 12.40 -35.93
#